data_ca8bb57cf23b50529a417c4b2391b0b3
#
_entry.id   ca8bb57cf23b50529a417c4b2391b0b3
#
_cell.length_a   1.000
_cell.length_b   1.000
_cell.length_c   1.000
_cell.angle_alpha   90.00
_cell.angle_beta   90.00
_cell.angle_gamma   90.00
#
_symmetry.space_group_name_H-M   'P 1'
#
loop_
_entity.id
_entity.type
_entity.pdbx_description
1 polymer ?
#
loop_
_entity_poly.entity_id
_entity_poly.type
_entity_poly.pdbx_seq_one_letter_code
_entity_poly.pdbx_strand_id
1 'polypeptide(L)'
;MRNQYILLSTVCCGLFFGTEAWAQCVATKDCSTLGYKQSSCDSGKGIKCPFGEAWYCPCDASYIYTCTGTNESPSSAKCGDKYSMCNCATGTHWDSSSGSCVADRASCAIGWIYYSDGTCSAPAAYTTSKTVLGIVVYVNDNGVGGQIMAPWWIDASGNRSSSGVGMVWGGYGTDISSLPNMTNSTQAEADFDSCGNTDKIVAAGNASTYPAAWATRKYAPTSTTNGKWCLPAAGILRNIQKNQSAISTAVSKVGGASNLLNYWVWSSSEYDYGWAWGADLVLSGLNYPNKSNDGYVLPVLAF
;
A
#
# COMPACT_ATOMS: atom_id res chain seq x y z
N MET A 1 -29.52 -17.84 -1.94
CA MET A 1 -28.63 -17.61 -3.08
C MET A 1 -27.22 -18.19 -2.90
N ARG A 2 -27.05 -19.25 -2.12
CA ARG A 2 -25.73 -19.86 -1.84
C ARG A 2 -25.50 -21.24 -2.51
N ASN A 3 -26.53 -21.79 -3.15
CA ASN A 3 -26.47 -23.18 -3.69
C ASN A 3 -26.35 -23.30 -5.21
N GLN A 4 -26.26 -22.20 -5.94
CA GLN A 4 -26.12 -22.29 -7.41
C GLN A 4 -24.66 -22.35 -7.91
N TYR A 5 -23.68 -21.98 -7.08
CA TYR A 5 -22.27 -21.95 -7.51
C TYR A 5 -21.55 -23.30 -7.44
N ILE A 6 -22.06 -24.23 -6.63
CA ILE A 6 -21.42 -25.55 -6.45
C ILE A 6 -21.78 -26.51 -7.60
N LEU A 7 -22.92 -26.32 -8.26
CA LEU A 7 -23.37 -27.21 -9.35
C LEU A 7 -22.68 -26.92 -10.69
N LEU A 8 -22.16 -25.71 -10.92
CA LEU A 8 -21.48 -25.38 -12.19
C LEU A 8 -20.04 -25.94 -12.27
N SER A 9 -19.38 -26.13 -11.14
CA SER A 9 -18.02 -26.72 -11.15
C SER A 9 -18.01 -28.22 -11.48
N THR A 10 -19.10 -28.91 -11.18
CA THR A 10 -19.21 -30.36 -11.40
C THR A 10 -19.63 -30.69 -12.84
N VAL A 11 -20.32 -29.76 -13.52
CA VAL A 11 -20.80 -29.99 -14.90
C VAL A 11 -19.69 -29.78 -15.94
N CYS A 12 -18.70 -28.93 -15.70
CA CYS A 12 -17.57 -28.79 -16.61
C CYS A 12 -16.65 -29.98 -16.68
N CYS A 13 -16.57 -30.78 -15.61
CA CYS A 13 -15.73 -31.98 -15.58
C CYS A 13 -16.37 -33.22 -16.22
N GLY A 14 -17.67 -33.22 -16.53
CA GLY A 14 -18.42 -34.39 -16.95
C GLY A 14 -18.58 -34.62 -18.43
N LEU A 15 -18.14 -33.73 -19.32
CA LEU A 15 -18.52 -33.79 -20.74
C LEU A 15 -17.37 -33.88 -21.76
N PHE A 16 -16.12 -34.06 -21.33
CA PHE A 16 -15.01 -34.21 -22.27
C PHE A 16 -14.29 -35.55 -22.08
N PHE A 17 -14.53 -36.46 -23.00
CA PHE A 17 -13.85 -37.74 -23.13
C PHE A 17 -12.45 -37.56 -23.77
N GLY A 18 -11.46 -37.31 -22.93
CA GLY A 18 -10.05 -37.30 -23.29
C GLY A 18 -9.22 -37.25 -22.03
N THR A 19 -8.30 -38.22 -21.87
CA THR A 19 -7.47 -38.37 -20.67
C THR A 19 -6.59 -37.17 -20.35
N GLU A 20 -6.43 -36.26 -21.30
CA GLU A 20 -5.57 -35.05 -21.13
C GLU A 20 -6.31 -33.81 -20.59
N ALA A 21 -7.64 -33.78 -20.73
CA ALA A 21 -8.45 -32.65 -20.26
C ALA A 21 -8.55 -32.59 -18.72
N TRP A 22 -8.32 -33.65 -18.04
CA TRP A 22 -8.48 -33.77 -16.58
C TRP A 22 -7.37 -33.04 -15.79
N ALA A 23 -6.15 -33.05 -16.31
CA ALA A 23 -5.04 -32.38 -15.66
C ALA A 23 -5.23 -30.85 -15.64
N GLN A 24 -6.02 -30.34 -16.59
CA GLN A 24 -6.27 -28.90 -16.75
C GLN A 24 -7.47 -28.40 -15.94
N CYS A 25 -8.41 -29.28 -15.61
CA CYS A 25 -9.53 -28.94 -14.71
C CYS A 25 -9.06 -28.71 -13.26
N VAL A 26 -7.91 -29.21 -12.88
CA VAL A 26 -7.30 -28.93 -11.57
C VAL A 26 -6.72 -27.53 -11.49
N ALA A 27 -6.41 -26.92 -12.61
CA ALA A 27 -5.96 -25.55 -12.73
C ALA A 27 -7.10 -24.51 -12.71
N THR A 28 -8.30 -24.86 -12.25
CA THR A 28 -9.44 -23.94 -12.08
C THR A 28 -9.26 -22.96 -10.91
N LYS A 29 -8.13 -22.96 -10.24
CA LYS A 29 -7.71 -21.86 -9.38
C LYS A 29 -7.01 -20.84 -10.26
N ASP A 30 -7.32 -19.59 -10.04
CA ASP A 30 -6.60 -18.47 -10.63
C ASP A 30 -5.09 -18.75 -10.45
N CYS A 31 -4.38 -19.02 -11.54
CA CYS A 31 -2.97 -19.38 -11.46
C CYS A 31 -2.14 -18.21 -10.96
N SER A 32 -2.62 -16.96 -11.08
CA SER A 32 -1.98 -15.78 -10.48
C SER A 32 -2.00 -15.84 -8.95
N THR A 33 -3.05 -16.40 -8.35
CA THR A 33 -3.11 -16.60 -6.88
C THR A 33 -2.18 -17.71 -6.39
N LEU A 34 -1.71 -18.57 -7.29
CA LEU A 34 -0.77 -19.65 -7.00
C LEU A 34 0.69 -19.27 -7.35
N GLY A 35 0.92 -18.06 -7.86
CA GLY A 35 2.24 -17.60 -8.26
C GLY A 35 2.76 -18.20 -9.57
N TYR A 36 1.88 -18.70 -10.43
CA TYR A 36 2.26 -19.25 -11.73
C TYR A 36 2.07 -18.22 -12.84
N LYS A 37 3.05 -18.13 -13.73
CA LYS A 37 2.91 -17.40 -14.98
C LYS A 37 2.05 -18.21 -15.96
N GLN A 38 1.07 -17.56 -16.55
CA GLN A 38 0.22 -18.13 -17.56
C GLN A 38 0.68 -17.67 -18.94
N SER A 39 0.74 -18.60 -19.90
CA SER A 39 0.80 -18.21 -21.30
C SER A 39 -0.61 -18.04 -21.85
N SER A 40 -0.89 -16.93 -22.52
CA SER A 40 -2.13 -16.74 -23.25
C SER A 40 -2.10 -17.55 -24.54
N CYS A 41 -3.19 -18.27 -24.82
CA CYS A 41 -3.40 -18.90 -26.12
C CYS A 41 -4.28 -18.03 -26.99
N ASP A 42 -4.21 -18.25 -28.31
CA ASP A 42 -5.20 -17.72 -29.22
C ASP A 42 -6.60 -18.19 -28.83
N SER A 43 -7.56 -17.27 -28.95
CA SER A 43 -8.96 -17.55 -28.63
C SER A 43 -9.43 -18.83 -29.34
N GLY A 44 -9.99 -19.74 -28.56
CA GLY A 44 -10.51 -21.03 -29.07
C GLY A 44 -9.53 -22.17 -29.15
N LYS A 45 -8.22 -21.95 -28.89
CA LYS A 45 -7.19 -23.02 -28.91
C LYS A 45 -6.82 -23.55 -27.54
N GLY A 46 -7.37 -22.97 -26.48
CA GLY A 46 -7.11 -23.37 -25.10
C GLY A 46 -8.39 -23.67 -24.33
N ILE A 47 -8.24 -24.02 -23.06
CA ILE A 47 -9.36 -24.21 -22.14
C ILE A 47 -9.58 -22.90 -21.38
N LYS A 48 -10.81 -22.37 -21.44
CA LYS A 48 -11.21 -21.19 -20.68
C LYS A 48 -11.49 -21.58 -19.25
N CYS A 49 -10.80 -20.97 -18.30
CA CYS A 49 -11.09 -21.19 -16.90
C CYS A 49 -12.44 -20.57 -16.52
N PRO A 50 -13.30 -21.25 -15.74
CA PRO A 50 -14.63 -20.73 -15.39
C PRO A 50 -14.61 -19.49 -14.51
N PHE A 51 -13.45 -19.10 -13.98
CA PHE A 51 -13.30 -17.95 -13.08
C PHE A 51 -12.40 -16.82 -13.63
N GLY A 52 -11.98 -16.92 -14.88
CA GLY A 52 -11.16 -15.90 -15.51
C GLY A 52 -11.42 -15.79 -17.02
N GLU A 53 -11.13 -14.64 -17.59
CA GLU A 53 -11.24 -14.43 -19.05
C GLU A 53 -10.05 -15.02 -19.83
N ALA A 54 -9.02 -15.48 -19.15
CA ALA A 54 -7.83 -16.05 -19.76
C ALA A 54 -8.07 -17.47 -20.26
N TRP A 55 -7.51 -17.76 -21.44
CA TRP A 55 -7.44 -19.08 -21.98
C TRP A 55 -6.15 -19.75 -21.54
N TYR A 56 -6.24 -21.00 -21.13
CA TYR A 56 -5.08 -21.81 -20.78
C TYR A 56 -4.71 -22.68 -21.97
N CYS A 57 -3.46 -22.61 -22.39
CA CYS A 57 -2.98 -23.47 -23.45
C CYS A 57 -2.98 -24.93 -23.00
N PRO A 58 -3.43 -25.85 -23.85
CA PRO A 58 -3.28 -27.27 -23.59
C PRO A 58 -1.82 -27.62 -23.38
N CYS A 59 -1.57 -28.67 -22.63
CA CYS A 59 -0.23 -29.17 -22.34
C CYS A 59 0.36 -29.91 -23.53
N ASP A 60 0.53 -29.26 -24.65
CA ASP A 60 1.21 -29.83 -25.79
C ASP A 60 2.58 -29.15 -26.01
N ALA A 61 3.46 -29.77 -26.79
CA ALA A 61 4.82 -29.35 -27.00
C ALA A 61 4.94 -27.96 -27.64
N SER A 62 3.91 -27.49 -28.35
CA SER A 62 3.88 -26.19 -29.02
C SER A 62 3.65 -25.04 -28.05
N TYR A 63 3.21 -25.34 -26.84
CA TYR A 63 2.90 -24.36 -25.80
C TYR A 63 3.80 -24.46 -24.57
N ILE A 64 4.90 -25.23 -24.65
CA ILE A 64 5.86 -25.34 -23.55
C ILE A 64 6.43 -23.96 -23.24
N TYR A 65 6.22 -23.52 -22.02
CA TYR A 65 6.82 -22.30 -21.53
C TYR A 65 8.23 -22.60 -21.02
N THR A 66 9.22 -21.95 -21.61
CA THR A 66 10.59 -21.99 -21.11
C THR A 66 10.73 -20.93 -20.02
N CYS A 67 11.15 -21.31 -18.82
CA CYS A 67 11.35 -20.39 -17.69
C CYS A 67 12.61 -19.54 -17.92
N THR A 68 12.50 -18.53 -18.77
CA THR A 68 13.58 -17.61 -19.16
C THR A 68 13.37 -16.20 -18.64
N GLY A 69 12.23 -15.93 -18.00
CA GLY A 69 11.93 -14.63 -17.41
C GLY A 69 12.74 -14.39 -16.13
N THR A 70 12.99 -13.12 -15.84
CA THR A 70 13.60 -12.70 -14.57
C THR A 70 12.75 -13.18 -13.41
N ASN A 71 13.38 -13.75 -12.36
CA ASN A 71 12.71 -14.29 -11.18
C ASN A 71 11.76 -15.47 -11.46
N GLU A 72 11.89 -16.16 -12.58
CA GLU A 72 11.17 -17.38 -12.88
C GLU A 72 11.98 -18.62 -12.47
N SER A 73 11.30 -19.66 -12.00
CA SER A 73 11.89 -20.94 -11.70
C SER A 73 10.99 -22.07 -12.21
N PRO A 74 11.54 -23.24 -12.57
CA PRO A 74 10.73 -24.40 -12.87
C PRO A 74 9.88 -24.81 -11.67
N SER A 75 8.59 -25.06 -11.91
CA SER A 75 7.68 -25.59 -10.90
C SER A 75 7.72 -27.12 -10.87
N SER A 76 7.48 -27.69 -9.69
CA SER A 76 7.18 -29.13 -9.57
C SER A 76 5.79 -29.49 -10.12
N ALA A 77 4.91 -28.50 -10.27
CA ALA A 77 3.62 -28.71 -10.94
C ALA A 77 3.83 -28.95 -12.43
N LYS A 78 3.15 -29.92 -12.94
CA LYS A 78 3.23 -30.32 -14.34
C LYS A 78 1.86 -30.19 -14.99
N CYS A 79 1.87 -29.84 -16.25
CA CYS A 79 0.70 -29.95 -17.09
C CYS A 79 0.70 -31.38 -17.67
N GLY A 80 -0.11 -32.28 -17.11
CA GLY A 80 0.04 -33.70 -17.33
C GLY A 80 1.39 -34.26 -16.82
N ASP A 81 1.86 -35.38 -17.33
CA ASP A 81 3.11 -36.00 -16.90
C ASP A 81 4.37 -35.44 -17.59
N LYS A 82 4.23 -34.58 -18.57
CA LYS A 82 5.31 -34.27 -19.50
C LYS A 82 5.89 -32.86 -19.38
N TYR A 83 5.11 -31.86 -18.95
CA TYR A 83 5.53 -30.47 -19.09
C TYR A 83 5.57 -29.74 -17.74
N SER A 84 6.72 -29.17 -17.45
CA SER A 84 6.90 -28.32 -16.27
C SER A 84 6.29 -26.94 -16.52
N MET A 85 5.63 -26.43 -15.50
CA MET A 85 5.17 -25.03 -15.47
C MET A 85 6.24 -24.16 -14.82
N CYS A 86 6.22 -22.85 -15.11
CA CYS A 86 7.04 -21.91 -14.40
C CYS A 86 6.23 -21.24 -13.29
N ASN A 87 6.84 -21.08 -12.15
CA ASN A 87 6.33 -20.27 -11.05
C ASN A 87 7.30 -19.13 -10.78
N CYS A 88 6.87 -18.17 -10.02
CA CYS A 88 7.76 -17.14 -9.54
C CYS A 88 8.78 -17.75 -8.55
N ALA A 89 10.03 -17.28 -8.60
CA ALA A 89 11.07 -17.69 -7.68
C ALA A 89 10.69 -17.34 -6.24
N THR A 90 11.25 -18.03 -5.26
CA THR A 90 11.04 -17.69 -3.83
C THR A 90 11.35 -16.23 -3.58
N GLY A 91 10.44 -15.52 -2.90
CA GLY A 91 10.54 -14.07 -2.66
C GLY A 91 10.05 -13.22 -3.83
N THR A 92 9.32 -13.81 -4.77
CA THR A 92 8.65 -13.10 -5.87
C THR A 92 7.25 -13.63 -6.09
N HIS A 93 6.36 -12.78 -6.64
CA HIS A 93 4.99 -13.14 -7.00
C HIS A 93 4.66 -12.68 -8.42
N TRP A 94 3.63 -13.28 -9.00
CA TRP A 94 3.13 -12.87 -10.30
C TRP A 94 2.36 -11.55 -10.20
N ASP A 95 2.81 -10.54 -10.92
CA ASP A 95 2.08 -9.28 -11.11
C ASP A 95 1.36 -9.29 -12.46
N SER A 96 0.04 -9.32 -12.42
CA SER A 96 -0.80 -9.35 -13.62
C SER A 96 -0.74 -8.06 -14.43
N SER A 97 -0.36 -6.94 -13.82
CA SER A 97 -0.27 -5.65 -14.51
C SER A 97 0.97 -5.54 -15.39
N SER A 98 2.10 -6.08 -14.93
CA SER A 98 3.35 -6.13 -15.69
C SER A 98 3.52 -7.42 -16.49
N GLY A 99 2.69 -8.45 -16.23
CA GLY A 99 2.85 -9.77 -16.82
C GLY A 99 4.18 -10.44 -16.50
N SER A 100 4.72 -10.23 -15.30
CA SER A 100 6.03 -10.73 -14.88
C SER A 100 6.07 -11.09 -13.40
N CYS A 101 7.06 -11.91 -13.01
CA CYS A 101 7.36 -12.13 -11.60
C CYS A 101 8.10 -10.93 -11.02
N VAL A 102 7.48 -10.26 -10.07
CA VAL A 102 8.07 -9.12 -9.34
C VAL A 102 8.48 -9.55 -7.95
N ALA A 103 9.48 -8.88 -7.38
CA ALA A 103 9.92 -9.17 -6.02
C ALA A 103 8.75 -8.99 -5.03
N ASP A 104 8.60 -9.95 -4.11
CA ASP A 104 7.70 -9.77 -2.98
C ASP A 104 8.15 -8.52 -2.22
N ARG A 105 7.22 -7.63 -1.96
CA ARG A 105 7.48 -6.56 -1.01
C ARG A 105 7.74 -7.22 0.34
N ALA A 106 8.83 -6.82 0.98
CA ALA A 106 9.14 -7.32 2.30
C ALA A 106 7.92 -7.13 3.22
N SER A 107 7.50 -8.18 3.92
CA SER A 107 6.48 -8.05 4.96
C SER A 107 7.07 -7.17 6.06
N CYS A 108 6.67 -5.91 6.07
CA CYS A 108 7.10 -4.95 7.07
C CYS A 108 6.19 -5.02 8.31
N ALA A 109 6.71 -4.68 9.47
CA ALA A 109 5.92 -4.53 10.67
C ALA A 109 5.93 -3.07 11.16
N ILE A 110 4.89 -2.67 11.88
CA ILE A 110 4.82 -1.33 12.47
C ILE A 110 6.03 -1.11 13.39
N GLY A 111 6.64 0.07 13.27
CA GLY A 111 7.89 0.40 13.95
C GLY A 111 9.16 -0.11 13.26
N TRP A 112 9.04 -0.72 12.08
CA TRP A 112 10.21 -1.06 11.27
C TRP A 112 10.67 0.13 10.44
N ILE A 113 11.96 0.13 10.11
CA ILE A 113 12.61 1.15 9.29
C ILE A 113 12.46 0.73 7.82
N TYR A 114 11.90 1.61 7.00
CA TYR A 114 11.69 1.39 5.57
C TYR A 114 12.74 2.13 4.75
N TYR A 115 13.32 1.47 3.75
CA TYR A 115 14.41 1.97 2.94
C TYR A 115 13.98 2.32 1.51
N SER A 116 14.79 3.11 0.83
CA SER A 116 14.54 3.55 -0.56
C SER A 116 14.58 2.42 -1.60
N ASP A 117 15.12 1.27 -1.26
CA ASP A 117 15.15 0.06 -2.09
C ASP A 117 13.90 -0.82 -1.95
N GLY A 118 12.88 -0.36 -1.20
CA GLY A 118 11.63 -1.09 -0.98
C GLY A 118 11.72 -2.16 0.11
N THR A 119 12.84 -2.28 0.79
CA THR A 119 13.00 -3.23 1.91
C THR A 119 12.74 -2.56 3.26
N CYS A 120 12.53 -3.37 4.29
CA CYS A 120 12.40 -2.88 5.67
C CYS A 120 13.16 -3.78 6.65
N SER A 121 13.50 -3.24 7.82
CA SER A 121 14.13 -4.00 8.90
C SER A 121 13.64 -3.55 10.27
N ALA A 122 13.67 -4.47 11.23
CA ALA A 122 13.50 -4.11 12.63
C ALA A 122 14.61 -3.13 13.08
N PRO A 123 14.36 -2.23 14.06
CA PRO A 123 15.36 -1.28 14.54
C PRO A 123 16.68 -1.93 14.98
N ALA A 124 16.63 -3.16 15.53
CA ALA A 124 17.83 -3.89 15.92
C ALA A 124 18.74 -4.27 14.72
N ALA A 125 18.16 -4.44 13.53
CA ALA A 125 18.87 -4.78 12.30
C ALA A 125 19.11 -3.55 11.39
N TYR A 126 18.96 -2.34 11.91
CA TYR A 126 19.22 -1.11 11.18
C TYR A 126 20.63 -1.04 10.64
N THR A 127 20.77 -0.61 9.40
CA THR A 127 22.05 -0.37 8.74
C THR A 127 22.12 1.02 8.12
N THR A 128 23.28 1.65 8.19
CA THR A 128 23.57 2.94 7.56
C THR A 128 23.93 2.81 6.08
N SER A 129 24.10 1.59 5.58
CA SER A 129 24.40 1.34 4.15
C SER A 129 23.22 1.57 3.22
N LYS A 130 22.00 1.68 3.77
CA LYS A 130 20.76 1.92 3.02
C LYS A 130 20.17 3.28 3.35
N THR A 131 19.56 3.92 2.36
CA THR A 131 18.87 5.21 2.55
C THR A 131 17.52 4.97 3.21
N VAL A 132 17.34 5.52 4.42
CA VAL A 132 16.05 5.48 5.14
C VAL A 132 15.06 6.41 4.45
N LEU A 133 13.88 5.89 4.10
CA LEU A 133 12.73 6.69 3.67
C LEU A 133 11.83 7.08 4.84
N GLY A 134 11.54 6.13 5.73
CA GLY A 134 10.61 6.40 6.83
C GLY A 134 10.49 5.24 7.81
N ILE A 135 9.55 5.39 8.72
CA ILE A 135 9.18 4.37 9.71
C ILE A 135 7.79 3.84 9.38
N VAL A 136 7.63 2.53 9.36
CA VAL A 136 6.34 1.88 9.08
C VAL A 136 5.35 2.19 10.20
N VAL A 137 4.22 2.79 9.85
CA VAL A 137 3.15 3.17 10.79
C VAL A 137 1.83 2.46 10.53
N TYR A 138 1.69 1.86 9.37
CA TYR A 138 0.53 1.07 9.01
C TYR A 138 0.94 -0.03 8.01
N VAL A 139 0.35 -1.19 8.14
CA VAL A 139 0.51 -2.32 7.23
C VAL A 139 -0.88 -2.81 6.86
N ASN A 140 -1.11 -3.09 5.59
CA ASN A 140 -2.38 -3.63 5.10
C ASN A 140 -2.65 -5.02 5.71
N ASP A 141 -3.93 -5.41 5.77
CA ASP A 141 -4.35 -6.69 6.38
C ASP A 141 -3.70 -7.93 5.76
N ASN A 142 -3.30 -7.85 4.50
CA ASN A 142 -2.57 -8.92 3.81
C ASN A 142 -1.05 -8.92 4.10
N GLY A 143 -0.56 -7.99 4.91
CA GLY A 143 0.87 -7.83 5.22
C GLY A 143 1.72 -7.23 4.09
N VAL A 144 1.11 -6.87 2.96
CA VAL A 144 1.79 -6.31 1.78
C VAL A 144 1.38 -4.86 1.57
N GLY A 145 2.37 -3.96 1.56
CA GLY A 145 2.12 -2.53 1.48
C GLY A 145 1.62 -1.93 2.80
N GLY A 146 1.48 -0.62 2.81
CA GLY A 146 1.10 0.12 4.00
C GLY A 146 1.47 1.59 3.88
N GLN A 147 1.74 2.23 5.01
CA GLN A 147 2.22 3.60 5.04
C GLN A 147 3.42 3.74 5.99
N ILE A 148 4.40 4.52 5.55
CA ILE A 148 5.53 4.97 6.36
C ILE A 148 5.33 6.45 6.72
N MET A 149 5.86 6.87 7.86
CA MET A 149 5.97 8.28 8.21
C MET A 149 7.42 8.76 8.07
N ALA A 150 7.59 10.05 7.76
CA ALA A 150 8.89 10.70 7.82
C ALA A 150 9.42 10.68 9.27
N PRO A 151 10.72 10.42 9.51
CA PRO A 151 11.30 10.50 10.85
C PRO A 151 11.68 11.93 11.27
N TRP A 152 11.16 12.94 10.57
CA TRP A 152 11.43 14.37 10.78
C TRP A 152 10.17 15.20 10.63
N TRP A 153 10.08 16.28 11.35
CA TRP A 153 9.16 17.37 11.05
C TRP A 153 9.51 18.01 9.71
N ILE A 154 8.55 18.71 9.13
CA ILE A 154 8.78 19.53 7.94
C ILE A 154 8.31 20.97 8.16
N ASP A 155 8.93 21.90 7.44
CA ASP A 155 8.46 23.29 7.30
C ASP A 155 7.46 23.43 6.11
N ALA A 156 6.91 24.62 5.91
CA ALA A 156 5.97 24.90 4.82
C ALA A 156 6.58 24.79 3.41
N SER A 157 7.90 24.70 3.31
CA SER A 157 8.63 24.46 2.07
C SER A 157 8.91 22.99 1.83
N GLY A 158 8.53 22.11 2.77
CA GLY A 158 8.81 20.67 2.72
C GLY A 158 10.23 20.30 3.14
N ASN A 159 10.99 21.21 3.75
CA ASN A 159 12.32 20.88 4.25
C ASN A 159 12.24 20.19 5.61
N ARG A 160 13.20 19.31 5.89
CA ARG A 160 13.34 18.66 7.21
C ARG A 160 13.58 19.70 8.29
N SER A 161 12.91 19.53 9.42
CA SER A 161 13.09 20.33 10.62
C SER A 161 13.21 19.44 11.85
N SER A 162 14.15 19.75 12.73
CA SER A 162 14.31 19.02 14.00
C SER A 162 13.32 19.47 15.09
N SER A 163 12.80 20.69 14.99
CA SER A 163 11.92 21.29 16.00
C SER A 163 10.46 21.37 15.57
N GLY A 164 10.19 21.12 14.29
CA GLY A 164 8.87 21.34 13.71
C GLY A 164 8.54 22.81 13.53
N VAL A 165 7.60 23.08 12.64
CA VAL A 165 7.01 24.41 12.40
C VAL A 165 5.51 24.23 12.33
N GLY A 166 4.77 24.99 13.14
CA GLY A 166 3.31 25.02 13.08
C GLY A 166 2.84 25.64 11.78
N MET A 167 1.78 25.10 11.21
CA MET A 167 1.09 25.67 10.06
C MET A 167 -0.40 25.34 10.12
N VAL A 168 -1.22 26.21 9.53
CA VAL A 168 -2.65 25.97 9.47
C VAL A 168 -2.98 24.84 8.52
N TRP A 169 -4.08 24.12 8.79
CA TRP A 169 -4.64 23.18 7.82
C TRP A 169 -5.02 23.89 6.54
N GLY A 170 -5.68 25.04 6.69
CA GLY A 170 -6.07 25.96 5.62
C GLY A 170 -7.53 25.82 5.20
N GLY A 171 -7.99 26.71 4.32
CA GLY A 171 -9.33 26.67 3.78
C GLY A 171 -10.46 26.85 4.81
N TYR A 172 -10.22 27.55 5.93
CA TYR A 172 -11.26 27.83 6.92
C TYR A 172 -12.48 28.50 6.27
N GLY A 173 -13.66 27.99 6.59
CA GLY A 173 -14.91 28.48 6.00
C GLY A 173 -15.28 27.83 4.66
N THR A 174 -14.44 26.91 4.16
CA THR A 174 -14.66 26.21 2.89
C THR A 174 -14.75 24.70 3.11
N ASP A 175 -15.82 24.09 2.65
CA ASP A 175 -16.00 22.65 2.56
C ASP A 175 -15.40 22.13 1.24
N ILE A 176 -14.55 21.13 1.33
CA ILE A 176 -13.98 20.49 0.13
C ILE A 176 -14.95 19.40 -0.34
N SER A 177 -15.82 19.73 -1.27
CA SER A 177 -16.93 18.88 -1.71
C SER A 177 -16.52 17.47 -2.19
N SER A 178 -15.27 17.29 -2.61
CA SER A 178 -14.71 15.98 -3.01
C SER A 178 -14.15 15.18 -1.84
N LEU A 179 -13.98 15.80 -0.65
CA LEU A 179 -13.46 15.18 0.55
C LEU A 179 -14.62 14.83 1.49
N PRO A 180 -14.74 13.57 1.96
CA PRO A 180 -15.83 13.21 2.86
C PRO A 180 -15.73 13.94 4.20
N ASN A 181 -16.84 14.51 4.67
CA ASN A 181 -16.96 15.05 6.02
C ASN A 181 -17.11 13.91 7.04
N MET A 182 -16.17 13.80 7.96
CA MET A 182 -16.17 12.79 9.02
C MET A 182 -16.62 13.41 10.33
N THR A 183 -17.91 13.34 10.61
CA THR A 183 -18.56 14.09 11.71
C THR A 183 -18.50 13.38 13.07
N ASN A 184 -17.82 12.24 13.16
CA ASN A 184 -17.59 11.54 14.42
C ASN A 184 -16.24 10.77 14.41
N SER A 185 -15.75 10.43 15.60
CA SER A 185 -14.45 9.77 15.76
C SER A 185 -14.40 8.38 15.13
N THR A 186 -15.50 7.64 15.08
CA THR A 186 -15.52 6.31 14.45
C THR A 186 -15.25 6.40 12.95
N GLN A 187 -15.84 7.39 12.28
CA GLN A 187 -15.58 7.64 10.86
C GLN A 187 -14.12 8.07 10.63
N ALA A 188 -13.61 8.98 11.47
CA ALA A 188 -12.25 9.46 11.36
C ALA A 188 -11.21 8.35 11.64
N GLU A 189 -11.43 7.52 12.65
CA GLU A 189 -10.54 6.38 12.96
C GLU A 189 -10.55 5.30 11.87
N ALA A 190 -11.61 5.23 11.06
CA ALA A 190 -11.71 4.31 9.93
C ALA A 190 -11.09 4.87 8.62
N ASP A 191 -10.66 6.13 8.61
CA ASP A 191 -10.04 6.75 7.45
C ASP A 191 -8.54 6.46 7.40
N PHE A 192 -8.11 5.71 6.39
CA PHE A 192 -6.72 5.37 6.09
C PHE A 192 -6.24 5.94 4.75
N ASP A 193 -7.09 6.72 4.04
CA ASP A 193 -6.78 7.24 2.71
C ASP A 193 -5.99 8.56 2.77
N SER A 194 -4.78 8.52 3.32
CA SER A 194 -3.92 9.70 3.45
C SER A 194 -3.68 10.41 2.11
N CYS A 195 -3.34 9.65 1.07
CA CYS A 195 -2.93 10.23 -0.19
C CYS A 195 -4.12 10.66 -1.05
N GLY A 196 -5.19 9.88 -1.12
CA GLY A 196 -6.40 10.29 -1.82
C GLY A 196 -7.04 11.54 -1.21
N ASN A 197 -7.05 11.65 0.13
CA ASN A 197 -7.51 12.87 0.80
C ASN A 197 -6.59 14.06 0.48
N THR A 198 -5.27 13.86 0.56
CA THR A 198 -4.30 14.93 0.23
C THR A 198 -4.44 15.38 -1.21
N ASP A 199 -4.67 14.48 -2.17
CA ASP A 199 -4.91 14.84 -3.58
C ASP A 199 -6.14 15.74 -3.75
N LYS A 200 -7.23 15.43 -3.04
CA LYS A 200 -8.44 16.26 -3.04
C LYS A 200 -8.20 17.64 -2.44
N ILE A 201 -7.43 17.72 -1.34
CA ILE A 201 -7.09 18.99 -0.69
C ILE A 201 -6.22 19.86 -1.61
N VAL A 202 -5.17 19.31 -2.21
CA VAL A 202 -4.28 20.08 -3.10
C VAL A 202 -4.97 20.48 -4.41
N ALA A 203 -5.95 19.68 -4.89
CA ALA A 203 -6.77 20.03 -6.02
C ALA A 203 -7.76 21.17 -5.72
N ALA A 204 -8.19 21.32 -4.47
CA ALA A 204 -9.11 22.38 -4.04
C ALA A 204 -8.44 23.76 -3.92
N GLY A 205 -7.09 23.83 -3.84
CA GLY A 205 -6.41 25.12 -3.79
C GLY A 205 -4.88 25.02 -3.73
N ASN A 206 -4.25 26.16 -3.67
CA ASN A 206 -2.78 26.27 -3.70
C ASN A 206 -2.15 26.19 -2.30
N ALA A 207 -0.81 26.30 -2.24
CA ALA A 207 -0.02 26.21 -1.01
C ALA A 207 -0.30 27.32 0.03
N SER A 208 -0.82 28.47 -0.38
CA SER A 208 -1.24 29.51 0.57
C SER A 208 -2.64 29.25 1.13
N THR A 209 -3.48 28.51 0.39
CA THR A 209 -4.83 28.13 0.84
C THR A 209 -4.78 26.88 1.75
N TYR A 210 -3.99 25.86 1.39
CA TYR A 210 -3.88 24.59 2.13
C TYR A 210 -2.42 24.26 2.45
N PRO A 211 -1.74 25.03 3.31
CA PRO A 211 -0.28 24.89 3.51
C PRO A 211 0.12 23.53 4.06
N ALA A 212 -0.65 22.94 4.96
CA ALA A 212 -0.32 21.62 5.55
C ALA A 212 -0.22 20.52 4.50
N ALA A 213 -1.21 20.38 3.61
CA ALA A 213 -1.21 19.37 2.56
C ALA A 213 -0.11 19.65 1.52
N TRP A 214 0.07 20.91 1.10
CA TRP A 214 1.10 21.28 0.14
C TRP A 214 2.52 21.11 0.69
N ALA A 215 2.75 21.31 1.99
CA ALA A 215 4.04 21.04 2.61
C ALA A 215 4.44 19.56 2.45
N THR A 216 3.50 18.64 2.62
CA THR A 216 3.80 17.19 2.42
C THR A 216 4.14 16.87 0.97
N ARG A 217 3.46 17.49 -0.01
CA ARG A 217 3.76 17.31 -1.44
C ARG A 217 5.12 17.85 -1.86
N LYS A 218 5.62 18.87 -1.16
CA LYS A 218 6.96 19.42 -1.38
C LYS A 218 8.06 18.58 -0.71
N TYR A 219 7.74 17.80 0.31
CA TYR A 219 8.71 16.96 0.98
C TYR A 219 9.22 15.86 0.02
N ALA A 220 10.51 15.82 -0.21
CA ALA A 220 11.13 14.89 -1.15
C ALA A 220 12.52 14.44 -0.63
N PRO A 221 12.57 13.50 0.32
CA PRO A 221 13.85 12.99 0.84
C PRO A 221 14.69 12.29 -0.24
N THR A 222 14.06 11.83 -1.32
CA THR A 222 14.68 11.31 -2.53
C THR A 222 13.94 11.82 -3.76
N SER A 223 14.62 11.87 -4.91
CA SER A 223 13.98 12.32 -6.17
C SER A 223 12.80 11.43 -6.59
N THR A 224 12.83 10.15 -6.27
CA THR A 224 11.78 9.18 -6.60
C THR A 224 10.49 9.36 -5.79
N THR A 225 10.56 10.11 -4.67
CA THR A 225 9.41 10.38 -3.78
C THR A 225 8.85 11.78 -3.91
N ASN A 226 9.37 12.57 -4.86
CA ASN A 226 8.87 13.92 -5.12
C ASN A 226 7.37 13.92 -5.46
N GLY A 227 6.60 14.76 -4.77
CA GLY A 227 5.15 14.88 -4.95
C GLY A 227 4.31 13.71 -4.43
N LYS A 228 4.92 12.69 -3.81
CA LYS A 228 4.22 11.47 -3.37
C LYS A 228 3.85 11.44 -1.89
N TRP A 229 4.46 12.28 -1.08
CA TRP A 229 4.18 12.35 0.36
C TRP A 229 2.85 13.04 0.63
N CYS A 230 2.17 12.61 1.65
CA CYS A 230 0.79 12.95 1.98
C CYS A 230 0.65 13.40 3.42
N LEU A 231 -0.37 14.20 3.70
CA LEU A 231 -0.83 14.45 5.05
C LEU A 231 -1.50 13.16 5.58
N PRO A 232 -1.16 12.66 6.78
CA PRO A 232 -1.71 11.39 7.28
C PRO A 232 -3.23 11.48 7.46
N ALA A 233 -3.96 10.45 7.10
CA ALA A 233 -5.36 10.33 7.47
C ALA A 233 -5.53 10.14 8.99
N ALA A 234 -6.70 10.44 9.53
CA ALA A 234 -6.94 10.39 10.99
C ALA A 234 -6.74 8.97 11.56
N GLY A 235 -7.14 7.92 10.85
CA GLY A 235 -6.88 6.52 11.22
C GLY A 235 -5.39 6.18 11.29
N ILE A 236 -4.57 6.78 10.42
CA ILE A 236 -3.11 6.63 10.48
C ILE A 236 -2.54 7.30 11.73
N LEU A 237 -2.99 8.51 12.07
CA LEU A 237 -2.57 9.17 13.32
C LEU A 237 -2.99 8.35 14.55
N ARG A 238 -4.20 7.79 14.53
CA ARG A 238 -4.67 6.91 15.59
C ARG A 238 -3.79 5.65 15.71
N ASN A 239 -3.36 5.11 14.59
CA ASN A 239 -2.45 3.96 14.57
C ASN A 239 -1.06 4.30 15.11
N ILE A 240 -0.54 5.49 14.80
CA ILE A 240 0.71 6.01 15.38
C ILE A 240 0.59 6.12 16.90
N GLN A 241 -0.51 6.68 17.44
CA GLN A 241 -0.75 6.76 18.87
C GLN A 241 -0.73 5.38 19.55
N LYS A 242 -1.39 4.38 18.94
CA LYS A 242 -1.45 3.00 19.48
C LYS A 242 -0.10 2.31 19.50
N ASN A 243 0.85 2.71 18.64
CA ASN A 243 2.12 2.04 18.43
C ASN A 243 3.34 2.92 18.76
N GLN A 244 3.18 3.95 19.58
CA GLN A 244 4.21 4.97 19.88
C GLN A 244 5.55 4.37 20.31
N SER A 245 5.55 3.36 21.18
CA SER A 245 6.77 2.76 21.71
C SER A 245 7.65 2.15 20.62
N ALA A 246 7.04 1.38 19.71
CA ALA A 246 7.76 0.77 18.59
C ALA A 246 8.26 1.84 17.61
N ILE A 247 7.42 2.83 17.32
CA ILE A 247 7.73 3.91 16.37
C ILE A 247 8.83 4.82 16.91
N SER A 248 8.76 5.23 18.19
CA SER A 248 9.79 6.09 18.81
C SER A 248 11.15 5.41 18.88
N THR A 249 11.18 4.10 19.11
CA THR A 249 12.41 3.29 19.06
C THR A 249 13.06 3.37 17.68
N ALA A 250 12.27 3.23 16.62
CA ALA A 250 12.78 3.32 15.25
C ALA A 250 13.21 4.74 14.88
N VAL A 251 12.44 5.77 15.27
CA VAL A 251 12.80 7.18 15.07
C VAL A 251 14.15 7.50 15.72
N SER A 252 14.33 7.11 16.98
CA SER A 252 15.60 7.29 17.69
C SER A 252 16.76 6.57 16.99
N LYS A 253 16.51 5.36 16.49
CA LYS A 253 17.53 4.54 15.83
C LYS A 253 18.07 5.17 14.55
N VAL A 254 17.22 5.84 13.78
CA VAL A 254 17.62 6.53 12.53
C VAL A 254 18.08 7.97 12.77
N GLY A 255 18.18 8.42 14.00
CA GLY A 255 18.53 9.80 14.32
C GLY A 255 17.45 10.80 13.92
N GLY A 256 16.19 10.41 13.95
CA GLY A 256 15.04 11.27 13.70
C GLY A 256 14.82 12.33 14.78
N ALA A 257 13.82 13.19 14.60
CA ALA A 257 13.52 14.24 15.56
C ALA A 257 13.08 13.62 16.92
N SER A 258 13.78 13.95 17.99
CA SER A 258 13.57 13.35 19.32
C SER A 258 12.19 13.65 19.92
N ASN A 259 11.54 14.71 19.45
CA ASN A 259 10.22 15.15 19.91
C ASN A 259 9.10 14.86 18.90
N LEU A 260 9.35 13.98 17.89
CA LEU A 260 8.44 13.77 16.76
C LEU A 260 7.03 13.33 17.18
N LEU A 261 6.90 12.62 18.29
CA LEU A 261 5.63 12.11 18.79
C LEU A 261 5.06 12.90 19.99
N ASN A 262 5.55 14.13 20.22
CA ASN A 262 5.20 14.94 21.40
C ASN A 262 4.29 16.13 21.10
N TYR A 263 3.75 16.21 19.90
CA TYR A 263 2.97 17.37 19.48
C TYR A 263 1.65 16.99 18.82
N TRP A 264 0.82 17.99 18.68
CA TRP A 264 -0.43 17.89 17.95
C TRP A 264 -0.19 17.96 16.44
N VAL A 265 -0.76 17.01 15.67
CA VAL A 265 -0.51 16.82 14.24
C VAL A 265 -1.80 16.88 13.46
N TRP A 266 -1.79 17.59 12.34
CA TRP A 266 -2.89 17.60 11.38
C TRP A 266 -3.07 16.27 10.67
N SER A 267 -4.34 15.90 10.43
CA SER A 267 -4.68 14.85 9.47
C SER A 267 -5.20 15.42 8.15
N SER A 268 -5.29 14.56 7.12
CA SER A 268 -5.96 14.87 5.86
C SER A 268 -7.49 14.68 5.91
N SER A 269 -8.03 14.24 7.04
CA SER A 269 -9.46 13.98 7.23
C SER A 269 -10.18 15.25 7.62
N GLU A 270 -11.20 15.64 6.85
CA GLU A 270 -12.01 16.83 7.11
C GLU A 270 -13.17 16.51 8.06
N TYR A 271 -13.46 17.41 9.01
CA TYR A 271 -14.67 17.29 9.83
C TYR A 271 -15.84 18.02 9.17
N ASP A 272 -15.63 19.29 8.78
CA ASP A 272 -16.56 20.13 8.03
C ASP A 272 -15.84 21.38 7.44
N TYR A 273 -16.61 22.35 6.98
CA TYR A 273 -16.08 23.59 6.40
C TYR A 273 -15.14 24.39 7.34
N GLY A 274 -15.26 24.24 8.66
CA GLY A 274 -14.46 25.00 9.64
C GLY A 274 -13.42 24.20 10.40
N TRP A 275 -13.52 22.86 10.39
CA TRP A 275 -12.79 21.97 11.28
C TRP A 275 -12.14 20.83 10.51
N ALA A 276 -10.98 20.38 10.96
CA ALA A 276 -10.30 19.20 10.43
C ALA A 276 -9.77 18.31 11.57
N TRP A 277 -9.70 17.03 11.32
CA TRP A 277 -9.19 16.07 12.30
C TRP A 277 -7.67 16.18 12.47
N GLY A 278 -7.23 15.83 13.65
CA GLY A 278 -5.83 15.65 13.99
C GLY A 278 -5.68 14.90 15.30
N ALA A 279 -4.45 14.74 15.74
CA ALA A 279 -4.14 14.01 16.96
C ALA A 279 -3.05 14.72 17.75
N ASP A 280 -3.23 14.82 19.06
CA ASP A 280 -2.11 14.97 19.97
C ASP A 280 -1.44 13.61 20.11
N LEU A 281 -0.21 13.49 19.67
CA LEU A 281 0.47 12.20 19.65
C LEU A 281 0.89 11.71 21.06
N VAL A 282 0.84 12.58 22.08
CA VAL A 282 1.06 12.20 23.51
C VAL A 282 -0.23 11.70 24.13
N LEU A 283 -1.34 12.36 23.85
CA LEU A 283 -2.64 12.06 24.41
C LEU A 283 -3.37 11.04 23.53
N SER A 284 -4.13 10.16 24.15
CA SER A 284 -4.94 9.20 23.41
C SER A 284 -6.19 9.87 22.84
N GLY A 285 -6.50 9.62 21.55
CA GLY A 285 -7.71 10.07 20.88
C GLY A 285 -7.45 11.10 19.78
N LEU A 286 -8.45 11.26 18.95
CA LEU A 286 -8.49 12.28 17.89
C LEU A 286 -9.26 13.48 18.40
N ASN A 287 -8.92 14.66 17.88
CA ASN A 287 -9.72 15.87 18.04
C ASN A 287 -9.79 16.63 16.69
N TYR A 288 -10.64 17.66 16.63
CA TYR A 288 -10.90 18.40 15.39
C TYR A 288 -10.89 19.90 15.67
N PRO A 289 -9.71 20.51 15.79
CA PRO A 289 -9.62 21.97 15.96
C PRO A 289 -9.98 22.71 14.68
N ASN A 290 -10.12 24.01 14.82
CA ASN A 290 -10.38 24.91 13.71
C ASN A 290 -9.24 24.86 12.68
N LYS A 291 -9.58 24.82 11.39
CA LYS A 291 -8.63 24.79 10.27
C LYS A 291 -7.65 25.96 10.23
N SER A 292 -7.95 27.08 10.93
CA SER A 292 -7.06 28.23 11.06
C SER A 292 -6.07 28.13 12.23
N ASN A 293 -6.16 27.09 13.06
CA ASN A 293 -5.21 26.87 14.13
C ASN A 293 -3.89 26.34 13.57
N ASP A 294 -2.79 26.63 14.27
CA ASP A 294 -1.49 26.03 13.95
C ASP A 294 -1.40 24.59 14.47
N GLY A 295 -0.92 23.70 13.62
CA GLY A 295 -0.62 22.32 13.96
C GLY A 295 0.64 21.85 13.24
N TYR A 296 1.25 20.78 13.72
CA TYR A 296 2.44 20.22 13.07
C TYR A 296 2.06 19.31 11.90
N VAL A 297 3.00 19.15 10.98
CA VAL A 297 2.83 18.30 9.81
C VAL A 297 3.86 17.17 9.83
N LEU A 298 3.35 15.95 9.78
CA LEU A 298 4.12 14.72 9.75
C LEU A 298 3.81 13.96 8.45
N PRO A 299 4.67 14.05 7.43
CA PRO A 299 4.38 13.40 6.15
C PRO A 299 4.33 11.88 6.23
N VAL A 300 3.41 11.29 5.48
CA VAL A 300 3.34 9.85 5.25
C VAL A 300 3.43 9.52 3.76
N LEU A 301 3.88 8.30 3.45
CA LEU A 301 4.02 7.79 2.09
C LEU A 301 3.50 6.36 2.05
N ALA A 302 2.67 6.04 1.06
CA ALA A 302 2.27 4.66 0.79
C ALA A 302 3.42 3.86 0.13
N PHE A 303 3.55 2.58 0.49
CA PHE A 303 4.57 1.66 -0.06
C PHE A 303 3.98 0.32 -0.47
#